data_c520631dd91bb49f80fce48ceb76ad25
#
_entry.id   c520631dd91bb49f80fce48ceb76ad25
#
_cell.length_a   1.000
_cell.length_b   1.000
_cell.length_c   1.000
_cell.angle_alpha   90.00
_cell.angle_beta   90.00
_cell.angle_gamma   90.00
#
_symmetry.space_group_name_H-M   'P 1'
#
loop_
_entity.id
_entity.type
_entity.pdbx_description
1 polymer ?
#
loop_
_entity_poly.entity_id
_entity_poly.type
_entity_poly.pdbx_seq_one_letter_code
_entity_poly.pdbx_strand_id
1 'polypeptide(L)'
;MALDKADLRRKYALLRESLSPAERTAADAAIRERLSQWSVFREAPAVAAFAALGAEPELTEPMADKAWFLPRWSPSTGRYEIVGIGDWRRDLVRGRYGIREPRPELPALPEAEWRELLFLVPALSCDRRGVRLGRGGGYYDRMLAESVRGAAAVVYDCQLADEALPCEAHDRRVGWIVTEKRLVECEK
;
A
#
# COMPACT_ATOMS: atom_id res chain seq x y z
N MET A 1 -1.48 22.11 -20.46
CA MET A 1 -2.39 20.97 -20.70
C MET A 1 -2.21 20.02 -19.53
N ALA A 2 -3.27 19.69 -18.80
CA ALA A 2 -3.17 18.75 -17.68
C ALA A 2 -2.76 17.36 -18.22
N LEU A 3 -1.82 16.70 -17.56
CA LEU A 3 -1.42 15.34 -17.92
C LEU A 3 -2.58 14.37 -17.63
N ASP A 4 -2.78 13.39 -18.50
CA ASP A 4 -3.75 12.34 -18.26
C ASP A 4 -3.24 11.31 -17.24
N LYS A 5 -4.11 10.39 -16.78
CA LYS A 5 -3.73 9.34 -15.80
C LYS A 5 -2.58 8.45 -16.34
N ALA A 6 -2.47 8.23 -17.65
CA ALA A 6 -1.43 7.36 -18.23
C ALA A 6 -0.07 8.05 -18.21
N ASP A 7 -0.01 9.32 -18.56
CA ASP A 7 1.21 10.14 -18.53
C ASP A 7 1.72 10.32 -17.09
N LEU A 8 0.80 10.57 -16.15
CA LEU A 8 1.14 10.66 -14.72
C LEU A 8 1.69 9.34 -14.19
N ARG A 9 1.10 8.19 -14.54
CA ARG A 9 1.64 6.88 -14.18
C ARG A 9 3.07 6.69 -14.67
N ARG A 10 3.34 7.06 -15.91
CA ARG A 10 4.67 6.97 -16.51
C ARG A 10 5.66 7.88 -15.81
N LYS A 11 5.29 9.14 -15.57
CA LYS A 11 6.12 10.13 -14.85
C LYS A 11 6.55 9.59 -13.47
N TYR A 12 5.58 9.17 -12.65
CA TYR A 12 5.88 8.75 -11.28
C TYR A 12 6.53 7.37 -11.19
N ALA A 13 6.30 6.48 -12.16
CA ALA A 13 7.07 5.25 -12.27
C ALA A 13 8.56 5.53 -12.50
N LEU A 14 8.88 6.43 -13.44
CA LEU A 14 10.26 6.85 -13.71
C LEU A 14 10.93 7.53 -12.52
N LEU A 15 10.21 8.44 -11.84
CA LEU A 15 10.74 9.08 -10.61
C LEU A 15 11.07 8.05 -9.52
N ARG A 16 10.21 7.07 -9.31
CA ARG A 16 10.46 5.99 -8.35
C ARG A 16 11.63 5.10 -8.78
N GLU A 17 11.73 4.77 -10.05
CA GLU A 17 12.78 3.92 -10.60
C GLU A 17 14.15 4.62 -10.64
N SER A 18 14.18 5.96 -10.63
CA SER A 18 15.41 6.73 -10.59
C SER A 18 16.15 6.65 -9.25
N LEU A 19 15.48 6.24 -8.18
CA LEU A 19 16.13 6.00 -6.90
C LEU A 19 17.08 4.80 -7.00
N SER A 20 18.31 5.01 -6.61
CA SER A 20 19.31 3.93 -6.53
C SER A 20 18.92 2.88 -5.48
N PRO A 21 19.44 1.66 -5.55
CA PRO A 21 19.20 0.65 -4.53
C PRO A 21 19.54 1.11 -3.11
N ALA A 22 20.62 1.86 -2.94
CA ALA A 22 21.03 2.40 -1.64
C ALA A 22 20.04 3.43 -1.10
N GLU A 23 19.58 4.35 -1.95
CA GLU A 23 18.55 5.33 -1.58
C GLU A 23 17.25 4.65 -1.20
N ARG A 24 16.79 3.63 -1.95
CA ARG A 24 15.61 2.85 -1.60
C ARG A 24 15.75 2.15 -0.25
N THR A 25 16.89 1.49 0.00
CA THR A 25 17.13 0.82 1.28
C THR A 25 17.06 1.80 2.46
N ALA A 26 17.68 2.98 2.32
CA ALA A 26 17.62 4.02 3.34
C ALA A 26 16.19 4.57 3.51
N ALA A 27 15.47 4.80 2.42
CA ALA A 27 14.09 5.28 2.43
C ALA A 27 13.14 4.25 3.07
N ASP A 28 13.29 2.96 2.75
CA ASP A 28 12.50 1.88 3.36
C ASP A 28 12.69 1.83 4.88
N ALA A 29 13.93 1.95 5.35
CA ALA A 29 14.22 2.01 6.78
C ALA A 29 13.55 3.22 7.45
N ALA A 30 13.64 4.41 6.84
CA ALA A 30 13.02 5.62 7.36
C ALA A 30 11.47 5.55 7.34
N ILE A 31 10.87 4.93 6.32
CA ILE A 31 9.43 4.66 6.26
C ILE A 31 9.01 3.75 7.42
N ARG A 32 9.71 2.63 7.65
CA ARG A 32 9.41 1.71 8.75
C ARG A 32 9.53 2.38 10.12
N GLU A 33 10.57 3.18 10.33
CA GLU A 33 10.73 3.97 11.55
C GLU A 33 9.56 4.94 11.75
N ARG A 34 9.17 5.67 10.71
CA ARG A 34 8.04 6.61 10.76
C ARG A 34 6.72 5.91 11.05
N LEU A 35 6.47 4.75 10.44
CA LEU A 35 5.31 3.92 10.75
C LEU A 35 5.31 3.51 12.22
N SER A 36 6.44 3.08 12.78
CA SER A 36 6.54 2.67 14.18
C SER A 36 6.29 3.81 15.17
N GLN A 37 6.52 5.06 14.78
CA GLN A 37 6.28 6.26 15.59
C GLN A 37 4.84 6.81 15.43
N TRP A 38 4.12 6.42 14.39
CA TRP A 38 2.78 6.91 14.11
C TRP A 38 1.74 6.27 15.03
N SER A 39 0.98 7.09 15.80
CA SER A 39 0.02 6.61 16.82
C SER A 39 -1.05 5.69 16.24
N VAL A 40 -1.64 6.04 15.09
CA VAL A 40 -2.67 5.22 14.43
C VAL A 40 -2.13 3.84 14.06
N PHE A 41 -0.89 3.76 13.57
CA PHE A 41 -0.25 2.47 13.28
C PHE A 41 0.05 1.71 14.58
N ARG A 42 0.55 2.37 15.61
CA ARG A 42 0.86 1.74 16.90
C ARG A 42 -0.37 1.15 17.57
N GLU A 43 -1.49 1.85 17.50
CA GLU A 43 -2.77 1.46 18.12
C GLU A 43 -3.56 0.44 17.28
N ALA A 44 -3.24 0.29 16.00
CA ALA A 44 -3.88 -0.71 15.14
C ALA A 44 -3.43 -2.12 15.54
N PRO A 45 -4.32 -3.01 15.98
CA PRO A 45 -3.96 -4.38 16.36
C PRO A 45 -3.65 -5.25 15.13
N ALA A 46 -4.19 -4.88 13.98
CA ALA A 46 -4.09 -5.61 12.73
C ALA A 46 -3.85 -4.67 11.54
N VAL A 47 -2.93 -5.05 10.68
CA VAL A 47 -2.48 -4.25 9.53
C VAL A 47 -2.52 -5.10 8.27
N ALA A 48 -3.23 -4.62 7.25
CA ALA A 48 -3.13 -5.15 5.89
C ALA A 48 -2.08 -4.34 5.13
N ALA A 49 -0.98 -4.99 4.76
CA ALA A 49 0.11 -4.39 4.02
C ALA A 49 0.16 -4.92 2.57
N PHE A 50 1.23 -4.66 1.87
CA PHE A 50 1.51 -5.18 0.54
C PHE A 50 2.93 -5.76 0.49
N ALA A 51 3.13 -6.73 -0.38
CA ALA A 51 4.46 -7.15 -0.77
C ALA A 51 4.92 -6.29 -1.95
N ALA A 52 6.09 -5.70 -1.83
CA ALA A 52 6.60 -4.75 -2.81
C ALA A 52 6.73 -5.36 -4.21
N LEU A 53 6.27 -4.64 -5.22
CA LEU A 53 6.43 -4.98 -6.62
C LEU A 53 7.44 -4.02 -7.29
N GLY A 54 8.59 -4.58 -7.69
CA GLY A 54 9.65 -3.80 -8.33
C GLY A 54 10.28 -2.80 -7.36
N ALA A 55 10.17 -1.51 -7.67
CA ALA A 55 10.73 -0.44 -6.85
C ALA A 55 9.73 0.16 -5.83
N GLU A 56 8.71 -0.57 -5.41
CA GLU A 56 7.82 -0.14 -4.33
C GLU A 56 8.53 -0.20 -2.97
N PRO A 57 8.12 0.62 -1.97
CA PRO A 57 8.68 0.54 -0.63
C PRO A 57 8.56 -0.86 -0.03
N GLU A 58 9.63 -1.34 0.60
CA GLU A 58 9.69 -2.68 1.18
C GLU A 58 9.29 -2.67 2.66
N LEU A 59 8.18 -3.35 2.96
CA LEU A 59 7.59 -3.42 4.30
C LEU A 59 7.65 -4.82 4.93
N THR A 60 8.36 -5.78 4.30
CA THR A 60 8.31 -7.20 4.69
C THR A 60 9.15 -7.56 5.91
N GLU A 61 9.75 -6.60 6.59
CA GLU A 61 10.34 -6.82 7.91
C GLU A 61 9.28 -6.54 8.98
N PRO A 62 9.06 -7.46 9.93
CA PRO A 62 8.09 -7.25 11.01
C PRO A 62 8.48 -6.02 11.83
N MET A 63 7.61 -5.01 11.86
CA MET A 63 7.85 -3.74 12.55
C MET A 63 7.29 -3.70 13.97
N ALA A 64 6.48 -4.65 14.38
CA ALA A 64 5.86 -4.73 15.71
C ALA A 64 5.12 -6.06 15.89
N ASP A 65 4.78 -6.40 17.15
CA ASP A 65 3.87 -7.50 17.49
C ASP A 65 2.43 -7.16 17.09
N LYS A 66 2.14 -7.33 15.80
CA LYS A 66 0.83 -7.08 15.20
C LYS A 66 0.39 -8.28 14.37
N ALA A 67 -0.91 -8.41 14.20
CA ALA A 67 -1.45 -9.31 13.21
C ALA A 67 -1.24 -8.69 11.82
N TRP A 68 -0.46 -9.38 10.98
CA TRP A 68 -0.16 -8.94 9.63
C TRP A 68 -0.97 -9.69 8.60
N PHE A 69 -1.44 -8.96 7.61
CA PHE A 69 -2.25 -9.47 6.50
C PHE A 69 -1.69 -8.98 5.18
N LEU A 70 -1.78 -9.83 4.14
CA LEU A 70 -1.41 -9.46 2.78
C LEU A 70 -2.51 -9.86 1.78
N PRO A 71 -2.64 -9.14 0.67
CA PRO A 71 -3.52 -9.56 -0.41
C PRO A 71 -2.96 -10.78 -1.13
N ARG A 72 -3.86 -11.72 -1.47
CA ARG A 72 -3.62 -12.87 -2.32
C ARG A 72 -4.65 -12.91 -3.44
N TRP A 73 -4.20 -13.16 -4.67
CA TRP A 73 -5.11 -13.34 -5.79
C TRP A 73 -5.86 -14.69 -5.68
N SER A 74 -7.18 -14.63 -5.76
CA SER A 74 -8.05 -15.81 -5.81
C SER A 74 -8.51 -16.08 -7.25
N PRO A 75 -8.00 -17.12 -7.92
CA PRO A 75 -8.43 -17.45 -9.28
C PRO A 75 -9.91 -17.84 -9.39
N SER A 76 -10.45 -18.45 -8.32
CA SER A 76 -11.84 -18.90 -8.28
C SER A 76 -12.85 -17.75 -8.24
N THR A 77 -12.53 -16.65 -7.57
CA THR A 77 -13.40 -15.48 -7.44
C THR A 77 -13.04 -14.34 -8.39
N GLY A 78 -11.83 -14.36 -8.97
CA GLY A 78 -11.31 -13.25 -9.77
C GLY A 78 -11.05 -11.98 -8.95
N ARG A 79 -10.84 -12.12 -7.63
CA ARG A 79 -10.65 -11.00 -6.69
C ARG A 79 -9.43 -11.25 -5.81
N TYR A 80 -8.98 -10.20 -5.14
CA TYR A 80 -8.02 -10.35 -4.05
C TYR A 80 -8.75 -10.69 -2.75
N GLU A 81 -8.17 -11.61 -2.00
CA GLU A 81 -8.50 -11.96 -0.63
C GLU A 81 -7.45 -11.38 0.31
N ILE A 82 -7.79 -11.11 1.55
CA ILE A 82 -6.85 -10.71 2.60
C ILE A 82 -6.55 -11.92 3.45
N VAL A 83 -5.28 -12.23 3.64
CA VAL A 83 -4.82 -13.46 4.30
C VAL A 83 -3.82 -13.11 5.40
N GLY A 84 -4.04 -13.65 6.60
CA GLY A 84 -3.12 -13.51 7.73
C GLY A 84 -1.81 -14.24 7.49
N ILE A 85 -0.69 -13.61 7.89
CA ILE A 85 0.65 -14.20 7.85
C ILE A 85 1.30 -14.14 9.23
N GLY A 86 1.90 -15.26 9.64
CA GLY A 86 2.67 -15.35 10.88
C GLY A 86 4.18 -15.29 10.65
N ASP A 87 4.63 -15.75 9.50
CA ASP A 87 6.03 -15.77 9.12
C ASP A 87 6.23 -15.31 7.67
N TRP A 88 6.84 -14.15 7.49
CA TRP A 88 7.10 -13.53 6.18
C TRP A 88 7.97 -14.37 5.24
N ARG A 89 8.75 -15.31 5.76
CA ARG A 89 9.60 -16.20 4.95
C ARG A 89 8.88 -17.48 4.57
N ARG A 90 8.17 -18.08 5.52
CA ARG A 90 7.51 -19.37 5.36
C ARG A 90 6.15 -19.26 4.68
N ASP A 91 5.37 -18.24 5.05
CA ASP A 91 3.95 -18.14 4.68
C ASP A 91 3.72 -17.49 3.31
N LEU A 92 4.78 -17.00 2.66
CA LEU A 92 4.71 -16.39 1.34
C LEU A 92 5.33 -17.25 0.26
N VAL A 93 4.69 -17.25 -0.91
CA VAL A 93 5.17 -17.88 -2.14
C VAL A 93 5.15 -16.87 -3.29
N ARG A 94 5.80 -17.20 -4.40
CA ARG A 94 5.73 -16.37 -5.61
C ARG A 94 4.37 -16.56 -6.28
N GLY A 95 3.56 -15.52 -6.25
CA GLY A 95 2.21 -15.49 -6.80
C GLY A 95 2.14 -14.77 -8.14
N ARG A 96 0.96 -14.21 -8.43
CA ARG A 96 0.66 -13.50 -9.67
C ARG A 96 1.60 -12.30 -9.86
N TYR A 97 2.01 -12.04 -11.07
CA TYR A 97 2.97 -10.98 -11.45
C TYR A 97 4.35 -11.10 -10.78
N GLY A 98 4.69 -12.25 -10.19
CA GLY A 98 5.93 -12.44 -9.46
C GLY A 98 5.98 -11.78 -8.08
N ILE A 99 4.86 -11.26 -7.61
CA ILE A 99 4.69 -10.70 -6.27
C ILE A 99 4.69 -11.85 -5.25
N ARG A 100 5.21 -11.60 -4.06
CA ARG A 100 5.07 -12.54 -2.95
C ARG A 100 3.65 -12.46 -2.40
N GLU A 101 2.94 -13.57 -2.42
CA GLU A 101 1.56 -13.68 -1.93
C GLU A 101 1.46 -14.77 -0.85
N PRO A 102 0.51 -14.66 0.09
CA PRO A 102 0.25 -15.72 1.06
C PRO A 102 0.00 -17.06 0.38
N ARG A 103 0.49 -18.14 1.00
CA ARG A 103 0.30 -19.51 0.50
C ARG A 103 -1.18 -19.84 0.31
N PRO A 104 -1.54 -20.66 -0.69
CA PRO A 104 -2.92 -21.03 -0.95
C PRO A 104 -3.62 -21.73 0.22
N GLU A 105 -2.86 -22.46 1.05
CA GLU A 105 -3.36 -23.23 2.19
C GLU A 105 -3.79 -22.35 3.38
N LEU A 106 -3.31 -21.09 3.43
CA LEU A 106 -3.68 -20.17 4.51
C LEU A 106 -5.11 -19.67 4.33
N PRO A 107 -5.92 -19.63 5.40
CA PRO A 107 -7.29 -19.18 5.31
C PRO A 107 -7.37 -17.69 5.01
N ALA A 108 -8.31 -17.32 4.14
CA ALA A 108 -8.63 -15.91 3.91
C ALA A 108 -9.42 -15.34 5.10
N LEU A 109 -9.15 -14.09 5.43
CA LEU A 109 -9.93 -13.32 6.39
C LEU A 109 -11.31 -12.99 5.77
N PRO A 110 -12.43 -13.26 6.48
CA PRO A 110 -13.75 -12.84 6.00
C PRO A 110 -13.81 -11.35 5.70
N GLU A 111 -14.45 -10.97 4.58
CA GLU A 111 -14.53 -9.55 4.17
C GLU A 111 -15.12 -8.64 5.25
N ALA A 112 -16.06 -9.14 6.05
CA ALA A 112 -16.66 -8.39 7.16
C ALA A 112 -15.63 -7.95 8.23
N GLU A 113 -14.51 -8.66 8.35
CA GLU A 113 -13.43 -8.35 9.29
C GLU A 113 -12.41 -7.35 8.72
N TRP A 114 -12.40 -7.10 7.41
CA TRP A 114 -11.48 -6.13 6.78
C TRP A 114 -11.65 -4.71 7.31
N ARG A 115 -12.86 -4.39 7.78
CA ARG A 115 -13.16 -3.09 8.38
C ARG A 115 -12.28 -2.73 9.57
N GLU A 116 -11.76 -3.73 10.29
CA GLU A 116 -10.93 -3.56 11.48
C GLU A 116 -9.43 -3.40 11.15
N LEU A 117 -9.05 -3.57 9.88
CA LEU A 117 -7.66 -3.46 9.44
C LEU A 117 -7.28 -2.00 9.16
N LEU A 118 -6.08 -1.60 9.59
CA LEU A 118 -5.40 -0.45 9.02
C LEU A 118 -4.75 -0.91 7.70
N PHE A 119 -5.13 -0.29 6.59
CA PHE A 119 -4.53 -0.61 5.30
C PHE A 119 -3.30 0.26 5.03
N LEU A 120 -2.17 -0.38 4.74
CA LEU A 120 -1.01 0.25 4.11
C LEU A 120 -1.04 -0.13 2.63
N VAL A 121 -1.17 0.84 1.75
CA VAL A 121 -1.39 0.57 0.32
C VAL A 121 -0.29 1.21 -0.54
N PRO A 122 0.14 0.54 -1.62
CA PRO A 122 1.08 1.13 -2.56
C PRO A 122 0.37 2.08 -3.53
N ALA A 123 1.14 3.02 -4.07
CA ALA A 123 0.69 3.85 -5.18
C ALA A 123 1.86 4.21 -6.10
N LEU A 124 1.56 4.65 -7.31
CA LEU A 124 2.54 5.33 -8.18
C LEU A 124 2.71 6.78 -7.76
N SER A 125 1.63 7.43 -7.33
CA SER A 125 1.65 8.77 -6.77
C SER A 125 0.46 9.00 -5.86
N CYS A 126 0.57 9.97 -4.94
CA CYS A 126 -0.51 10.46 -4.10
C CYS A 126 -0.48 11.98 -4.07
N ASP A 127 -1.64 12.62 -3.87
CA ASP A 127 -1.72 14.05 -3.56
C ASP A 127 -2.20 14.28 -2.11
N ARG A 128 -2.08 15.50 -1.62
CA ARG A 128 -2.46 15.88 -0.24
C ARG A 128 -3.93 15.71 0.11
N ARG A 129 -4.80 15.53 -0.90
CA ARG A 129 -6.23 15.20 -0.73
C ARG A 129 -6.48 13.70 -0.55
N GLY A 130 -5.42 12.90 -0.48
CA GLY A 130 -5.51 11.44 -0.35
C GLY A 130 -5.89 10.72 -1.64
N VAL A 131 -5.91 11.42 -2.78
CA VAL A 131 -6.10 10.77 -4.09
C VAL A 131 -4.84 10.00 -4.42
N ARG A 132 -4.98 8.73 -4.76
CA ARG A 132 -3.86 7.86 -5.13
C ARG A 132 -3.96 7.40 -6.58
N LEU A 133 -2.85 7.44 -7.26
CA LEU A 133 -2.70 6.94 -8.61
C LEU A 133 -2.12 5.52 -8.56
N GLY A 134 -2.98 4.52 -8.75
CA GLY A 134 -2.57 3.11 -8.84
C GLY A 134 -2.19 2.71 -10.26
N ARG A 135 -1.88 1.42 -10.44
CA ARG A 135 -1.52 0.81 -11.75
C ARG A 135 -2.71 0.62 -12.71
N GLY A 136 -3.94 0.96 -12.30
CA GLY A 136 -5.15 0.92 -13.14
C GLY A 136 -6.01 -0.35 -12.98
N GLY A 137 -5.67 -1.28 -12.10
CA GLY A 137 -6.46 -2.49 -11.84
C GLY A 137 -7.66 -2.31 -10.90
N GLY A 138 -7.76 -1.19 -10.19
CA GLY A 138 -8.84 -0.88 -9.24
C GLY A 138 -8.92 -1.84 -8.03
N TYR A 139 -7.85 -2.62 -7.78
CA TYR A 139 -7.88 -3.64 -6.72
C TYR A 139 -8.00 -3.03 -5.33
N TYR A 140 -7.20 -2.02 -5.03
CA TYR A 140 -7.24 -1.35 -3.73
C TYR A 140 -8.51 -0.52 -3.52
N ASP A 141 -9.13 0.01 -4.59
CA ASP A 141 -10.41 0.72 -4.47
C ASP A 141 -11.52 -0.19 -3.96
N ARG A 142 -11.53 -1.44 -4.42
CA ARG A 142 -12.46 -2.46 -3.93
C ARG A 142 -12.18 -2.87 -2.49
N MET A 143 -10.91 -3.10 -2.13
CA MET A 143 -10.53 -3.48 -0.77
C MET A 143 -10.79 -2.37 0.25
N LEU A 144 -10.54 -1.12 -0.11
CA LEU A 144 -10.72 0.04 0.77
C LEU A 144 -12.18 0.45 0.95
N ALA A 145 -13.11 -0.06 0.13
CA ALA A 145 -14.53 0.25 0.26
C ALA A 145 -15.09 -0.15 1.64
N GLU A 146 -14.55 -1.19 2.25
CA GLU A 146 -14.99 -1.76 3.53
C GLU A 146 -14.16 -1.28 4.74
N SER A 147 -13.06 -0.55 4.53
CA SER A 147 -12.18 -0.13 5.64
C SER A 147 -12.80 1.02 6.45
N VAL A 148 -12.95 0.82 7.75
CA VAL A 148 -13.37 1.88 8.70
C VAL A 148 -12.20 2.46 9.50
N ARG A 149 -11.11 1.70 9.71
CA ARG A 149 -9.90 2.22 10.37
C ARG A 149 -9.08 3.12 9.45
N GLY A 150 -9.40 3.11 8.16
CA GLY A 150 -8.75 3.93 7.17
C GLY A 150 -7.53 3.27 6.50
N ALA A 151 -6.91 4.05 5.64
CA ALA A 151 -5.76 3.61 4.87
C ALA A 151 -4.68 4.69 4.80
N ALA A 152 -3.43 4.26 4.74
CA ALA A 152 -2.28 5.10 4.42
C ALA A 152 -1.64 4.63 3.11
N ALA A 153 -1.38 5.55 2.21
CA ALA A 153 -0.49 5.28 1.09
C ALA A 153 0.96 5.30 1.57
N VAL A 154 1.72 4.26 1.22
CA VAL A 154 3.14 4.18 1.52
C VAL A 154 3.90 4.31 0.21
N VAL A 155 4.61 5.41 0.05
CA VAL A 155 5.30 5.81 -1.17
C VAL A 155 6.61 6.52 -0.83
N TYR A 156 7.53 6.63 -1.78
CA TYR A 156 8.68 7.53 -1.61
C TYR A 156 8.26 8.98 -1.82
N ASP A 157 8.95 9.92 -1.19
CA ASP A 157 8.62 11.35 -1.23
C ASP A 157 8.58 11.93 -2.64
N CYS A 158 9.38 11.41 -3.55
CA CYS A 158 9.35 11.78 -4.97
C CYS A 158 8.04 11.40 -5.68
N GLN A 159 7.21 10.56 -5.08
CA GLN A 159 5.90 10.15 -5.58
C GLN A 159 4.74 10.99 -5.00
N LEU A 160 5.03 11.90 -4.06
CA LEU A 160 4.04 12.86 -3.56
C LEU A 160 3.86 13.97 -4.60
N ALA A 161 2.64 14.09 -5.14
CA ALA A 161 2.31 15.09 -6.12
C ALA A 161 2.04 16.44 -5.43
N ASP A 162 2.65 17.51 -5.97
CA ASP A 162 2.37 18.88 -5.52
C ASP A 162 1.01 19.37 -6.05
N GLU A 163 0.60 18.87 -7.23
CA GLU A 163 -0.66 19.22 -7.86
C GLU A 163 -1.72 18.14 -7.61
N ALA A 164 -2.98 18.56 -7.73
CA ALA A 164 -4.13 17.68 -7.61
C ALA A 164 -4.14 16.58 -8.68
N LEU A 165 -4.16 15.32 -8.26
CA LEU A 165 -4.29 14.18 -9.17
C LEU A 165 -5.74 14.04 -9.68
N PRO A 166 -5.93 13.56 -10.92
CA PRO A 166 -7.27 13.26 -11.44
C PRO A 166 -7.91 12.12 -10.63
N CYS A 167 -9.14 12.36 -10.17
CA CYS A 167 -9.91 11.45 -9.32
C CYS A 167 -11.27 11.16 -9.97
N GLU A 168 -11.65 9.90 -9.99
CA GLU A 168 -12.96 9.45 -10.46
C GLU A 168 -13.86 9.07 -9.27
N ALA A 169 -15.15 8.95 -9.49
CA ALA A 169 -16.14 8.72 -8.42
C ALA A 169 -15.92 7.39 -7.67
N HIS A 170 -15.31 6.40 -8.31
CA HIS A 170 -15.02 5.10 -7.72
C HIS A 170 -13.66 5.02 -7.03
N ASP A 171 -12.78 6.02 -7.23
CA ASP A 171 -11.47 6.07 -6.58
C ASP A 171 -11.63 6.30 -5.07
N ARG A 172 -11.06 5.43 -4.25
CA ARG A 172 -11.07 5.55 -2.80
C ARG A 172 -9.84 6.31 -2.33
N ARG A 173 -10.06 7.38 -1.56
CA ARG A 173 -8.99 8.17 -0.99
C ARG A 173 -8.41 7.50 0.23
N VAL A 174 -7.13 7.80 0.52
CA VAL A 174 -6.50 7.43 1.79
C VAL A 174 -6.56 8.59 2.77
N GLY A 175 -6.55 8.28 4.06
CA GLY A 175 -6.53 9.31 5.11
C GLY A 175 -5.13 9.83 5.42
N TRP A 176 -4.10 9.07 5.05
CA TRP A 176 -2.70 9.39 5.34
C TRP A 176 -1.76 8.99 4.22
N ILE A 177 -0.63 9.69 4.16
CA ILE A 177 0.49 9.34 3.27
C ILE A 177 1.75 9.24 4.12
N VAL A 178 2.47 8.15 3.99
CA VAL A 178 3.75 7.91 4.67
C VAL A 178 4.84 7.84 3.65
N THR A 179 5.86 8.71 3.82
CA THR A 179 7.07 8.71 3.01
C THR A 179 8.30 8.61 3.90
N GLU A 180 9.50 8.47 3.35
CA GLU A 180 10.75 8.52 4.09
C GLU A 180 11.01 9.89 4.74
N LYS A 181 10.34 10.96 4.28
CA LYS A 181 10.54 12.32 4.79
C LYS A 181 9.42 12.80 5.70
N ARG A 182 8.18 12.33 5.49
CA ARG A 182 7.02 12.91 6.17
C ARG A 182 5.87 11.93 6.36
N LEU A 183 5.05 12.20 7.35
CA LEU A 183 3.71 11.67 7.53
C LEU A 183 2.73 12.82 7.25
N VAL A 184 1.83 12.62 6.31
CA VAL A 184 0.83 13.61 5.89
C VAL A 184 -0.55 13.07 6.24
N GLU A 185 -1.30 13.82 7.05
CA GLU A 185 -2.74 13.62 7.18
C GLU A 185 -3.42 14.32 6.01
N CYS A 186 -4.26 13.58 5.26
CA CYS A 186 -4.89 14.10 4.06
C CYS A 186 -6.07 15.01 4.38
N GLU A 187 -6.27 16.01 3.55
CA GLU A 187 -7.41 16.93 3.61
C GLU A 187 -8.72 16.15 3.39
N LYS A 188 -9.75 16.45 4.20
CA LYS A 188 -11.09 15.86 4.10
C LYS A 188 -11.93 16.52 3.02
#